data_38f8518904faee44672da638d7d6dbc7
#
_entry.id   38f8518904faee44672da638d7d6dbc7
#
_cell.length_a   1.000
_cell.length_b   1.000
_cell.length_c   1.000
_cell.angle_alpha   90.00
_cell.angle_beta   90.00
_cell.angle_gamma   90.00
#
_symmetry.space_group_name_H-M   'P 1'
#
loop_
_entity.id
_entity.type
_entity.pdbx_description
1 polymer ?
#
loop_
_entity_poly.entity_id
_entity_poly.type
_entity_poly.pdbx_seq_one_letter_code
_entity_poly.pdbx_strand_id
1 'polypeptide(L)'
;MSSTARPKETGASAQPAKSALDSAAVRAKHKQFLFPSCANYYQEPIVPAEGRGTRVRDLDGREYLDFFGGILTLSVGHAHPKVNAALKAQIDRIGHVSSLYPHTQVVQLAETLARITPGRLKKTYFVASGTEADETAVTLAQVYTGALEIIALRHGYSGRSVLAQSLTGHATWRAVPSQVAGIKHAVAPYCYRCPLKLSYPSCGVQCAKDIGELIQTTTTGKIAGFLAEPILGVGGFITPPPEYFQIAVDIVRKHGGIFLCDEVQTGFGRTGTHLFGISHWGVEPDVMTMAKGIANGMPLAACIATPEIADAFQKMQISTFGGNPLSCAAANATIEVIETEGLAQNSAAQGRKLREGLEELQRRFPKTIGEVRGKGLMQAIELVVDEKSGDRTPNPQLTAKVFEETKKRGLLIGKGGLFGNVFRIAPALNVEAREVDEALGILRESFEAIPG
;
A
#
# COMPACT_ATOMS: atom_id res chain seq x y z
N MET A 1 -50.16 34.46 1.58
CA MET A 1 -49.18 34.84 2.57
C MET A 1 -49.00 33.71 3.55
N SER A 2 -48.01 32.89 3.40
CA SER A 2 -47.62 31.84 4.34
C SER A 2 -46.13 31.89 4.53
N SER A 3 -45.71 32.39 5.72
CA SER A 3 -44.36 32.59 6.18
C SER A 3 -43.81 31.22 6.65
N THR A 4 -42.86 30.66 5.94
CA THR A 4 -42.12 29.48 6.41
C THR A 4 -40.87 30.00 7.13
N ALA A 5 -40.89 29.93 8.44
CA ALA A 5 -39.75 30.23 9.29
C ALA A 5 -38.68 29.14 9.14
N ARG A 6 -37.44 29.54 8.84
CA ARG A 6 -36.26 28.67 8.88
C ARG A 6 -35.92 28.33 10.34
N PRO A 7 -35.53 27.08 10.65
CA PRO A 7 -35.02 26.72 11.97
C PRO A 7 -33.68 27.43 12.24
N LYS A 8 -33.52 27.99 13.44
CA LYS A 8 -32.27 28.57 13.94
C LYS A 8 -31.26 27.43 14.17
N GLU A 9 -30.10 27.56 13.56
CA GLU A 9 -28.94 26.72 13.87
C GLU A 9 -28.47 27.00 15.30
N THR A 10 -28.67 26.03 16.19
CA THR A 10 -27.98 25.99 17.49
C THR A 10 -26.75 25.12 17.31
N GLY A 11 -25.61 25.79 17.09
CA GLY A 11 -24.30 25.15 17.09
C GLY A 11 -23.90 24.67 18.48
N ALA A 12 -24.32 23.48 18.85
CA ALA A 12 -23.74 22.73 19.95
C ALA A 12 -22.70 21.77 19.35
N SER A 13 -21.40 22.00 19.60
CA SER A 13 -20.38 21.02 19.39
C SER A 13 -20.68 19.82 20.28
N ALA A 14 -21.26 18.77 19.70
CA ALA A 14 -21.47 17.52 20.41
C ALA A 14 -20.07 16.95 20.75
N GLN A 15 -19.71 16.99 22.02
CA GLN A 15 -18.61 16.18 22.53
C GLN A 15 -18.94 14.73 22.20
N PRO A 16 -17.99 13.93 21.67
CA PRO A 16 -18.23 12.53 21.41
C PRO A 16 -18.65 11.89 22.75
N ALA A 17 -19.81 11.21 22.75
CA ALA A 17 -20.26 10.44 23.90
C ALA A 17 -19.10 9.52 24.31
N LYS A 18 -18.66 9.58 25.58
CA LYS A 18 -17.68 8.63 26.10
C LYS A 18 -18.17 7.24 25.76
N SER A 19 -17.38 6.48 25.02
CA SER A 19 -17.66 5.07 24.74
C SER A 19 -17.97 4.38 26.09
N ALA A 20 -19.11 3.69 26.17
CA ALA A 20 -19.48 2.94 27.38
C ALA A 20 -18.56 1.72 27.61
N LEU A 21 -17.61 1.46 26.71
CA LEU A 21 -16.67 0.35 26.72
C LEU A 21 -15.25 0.87 27.01
N ASP A 22 -14.57 0.27 27.96
CA ASP A 22 -13.13 0.41 28.16
C ASP A 22 -12.35 -0.46 27.15
N SER A 23 -11.03 -0.28 27.07
CA SER A 23 -10.15 -1.00 26.16
C SER A 23 -10.21 -2.52 26.35
N ALA A 24 -10.36 -3.00 27.58
CA ALA A 24 -10.45 -4.43 27.87
C ALA A 24 -11.75 -5.04 27.32
N ALA A 25 -12.87 -4.34 27.52
CA ALA A 25 -14.16 -4.76 26.99
C ALA A 25 -14.20 -4.73 25.44
N VAL A 26 -13.56 -3.73 24.81
CA VAL A 26 -13.43 -3.69 23.33
C VAL A 26 -12.64 -4.88 22.83
N ARG A 27 -11.49 -5.18 23.43
CA ARG A 27 -10.65 -6.35 23.05
C ARG A 27 -11.40 -7.68 23.27
N ALA A 28 -12.12 -7.83 24.37
CA ALA A 28 -12.92 -9.02 24.64
C ALA A 28 -14.03 -9.22 23.60
N LYS A 29 -14.76 -8.16 23.28
CA LYS A 29 -15.83 -8.20 22.25
C LYS A 29 -15.25 -8.39 20.84
N HIS A 30 -14.11 -7.79 20.51
CA HIS A 30 -13.42 -8.06 19.25
C HIS A 30 -13.15 -9.56 19.08
N LYS A 31 -12.60 -10.20 20.11
CA LYS A 31 -12.32 -11.65 20.10
C LYS A 31 -13.60 -12.49 20.03
N GLN A 32 -14.70 -12.02 20.61
CA GLN A 32 -15.98 -12.74 20.66
C GLN A 32 -16.74 -12.67 19.34
N PHE A 33 -16.75 -11.49 18.67
CA PHE A 33 -17.66 -11.22 17.55
C PHE A 33 -16.99 -11.12 16.19
N LEU A 34 -15.67 -10.98 16.12
CA LEU A 34 -14.95 -10.93 14.85
C LEU A 34 -14.21 -12.25 14.58
N PHE A 35 -13.99 -12.53 13.32
CA PHE A 35 -13.26 -13.73 12.92
C PHE A 35 -11.84 -13.72 13.50
N PRO A 36 -11.32 -14.87 13.95
CA PRO A 36 -9.92 -14.98 14.41
C PRO A 36 -8.88 -14.56 13.36
N SER A 37 -9.26 -14.59 12.07
CA SER A 37 -8.44 -14.12 10.96
C SER A 37 -8.35 -12.59 10.85
N CYS A 38 -9.15 -11.82 11.61
CA CYS A 38 -8.98 -10.38 11.76
C CYS A 38 -7.73 -10.11 12.59
N ALA A 39 -6.58 -10.05 11.90
CA ALA A 39 -5.28 -9.92 12.54
C ALA A 39 -5.16 -8.62 13.36
N ASN A 40 -4.71 -8.75 14.59
CA ASN A 40 -4.29 -7.64 15.43
C ASN A 40 -2.76 -7.61 15.53
N TYR A 41 -2.21 -6.40 15.60
CA TYR A 41 -0.83 -6.20 16.00
C TYR A 41 -0.71 -6.14 17.52
N TYR A 42 0.45 -6.50 18.01
CA TYR A 42 0.82 -6.52 19.43
C TYR A 42 0.11 -7.60 20.25
N GLN A 43 0.77 -8.05 21.33
CA GLN A 43 0.21 -9.03 22.27
C GLN A 43 -1.06 -8.48 22.95
N GLU A 44 -1.00 -7.20 23.31
CA GLU A 44 -2.15 -6.44 23.74
C GLU A 44 -2.42 -5.33 22.72
N PRO A 45 -3.42 -5.50 21.84
CA PRO A 45 -3.73 -4.50 20.81
C PRO A 45 -4.14 -3.17 21.41
N ILE A 46 -3.67 -2.06 20.84
CA ILE A 46 -4.20 -0.74 21.14
C ILE A 46 -5.66 -0.63 20.68
N VAL A 47 -6.43 0.21 21.34
CA VAL A 47 -7.81 0.53 20.96
C VAL A 47 -7.87 2.01 20.57
N PRO A 48 -7.60 2.37 19.31
CA PRO A 48 -7.55 3.77 18.88
C PRO A 48 -8.89 4.46 19.09
N ALA A 49 -8.87 5.69 19.62
CA ALA A 49 -10.04 6.53 19.83
C ALA A 49 -10.02 7.79 18.97
N GLU A 50 -8.85 8.41 18.84
CA GLU A 50 -8.67 9.66 18.12
C GLU A 50 -7.37 9.62 17.32
N GLY A 51 -7.31 10.41 16.23
CA GLY A 51 -6.08 10.59 15.46
C GLY A 51 -5.99 11.97 14.86
N ARG A 52 -4.78 12.55 14.83
CA ARG A 52 -4.50 13.84 14.20
C ARG A 52 -3.09 13.86 13.61
N GLY A 53 -2.97 14.18 12.32
CA GLY A 53 -1.68 14.17 11.64
C GLY A 53 -1.04 12.78 11.70
N THR A 54 0.15 12.70 12.28
CA THR A 54 0.92 11.47 12.48
C THR A 54 0.65 10.77 13.82
N ARG A 55 -0.27 11.29 14.65
CA ARG A 55 -0.49 10.78 16.01
C ARG A 55 -1.85 10.14 16.19
N VAL A 56 -1.89 9.10 17.00
CA VAL A 56 -3.10 8.38 17.43
C VAL A 56 -3.13 8.32 18.95
N ARG A 57 -4.31 8.54 19.53
CA ARG A 57 -4.57 8.35 20.97
C ARG A 57 -5.53 7.17 21.14
N ASP A 58 -5.23 6.30 22.09
CA ASP A 58 -6.10 5.18 22.44
C ASP A 58 -7.17 5.58 23.49
N LEU A 59 -8.09 4.64 23.77
CA LEU A 59 -9.14 4.84 24.78
C LEU A 59 -8.59 5.04 26.20
N ASP A 60 -7.37 4.56 26.48
CA ASP A 60 -6.72 4.70 27.78
C ASP A 60 -5.99 6.06 27.89
N GLY A 61 -6.08 6.91 26.84
CA GLY A 61 -5.53 8.26 26.79
C GLY A 61 -4.05 8.31 26.37
N ARG A 62 -3.44 7.18 26.04
CA ARG A 62 -2.05 7.12 25.62
C ARG A 62 -1.90 7.54 24.17
N GLU A 63 -0.90 8.35 23.88
CA GLU A 63 -0.57 8.80 22.53
C GLU A 63 0.55 7.97 21.91
N TYR A 64 0.44 7.76 20.60
CA TYR A 64 1.39 7.03 19.78
C TYR A 64 1.70 7.82 18.51
N LEU A 65 2.96 7.78 18.11
CA LEU A 65 3.40 8.22 16.79
C LEU A 65 3.13 7.08 15.78
N ASP A 66 2.29 7.34 14.78
CA ASP A 66 1.86 6.32 13.81
C ASP A 66 2.75 6.34 12.57
N PHE A 67 3.73 5.43 12.53
CA PHE A 67 4.62 5.21 11.40
C PHE A 67 4.23 4.00 10.55
N PHE A 68 2.92 3.69 10.53
CA PHE A 68 2.36 2.69 9.61
C PHE A 68 1.13 3.19 8.84
N GLY A 69 0.50 4.27 9.30
CA GLY A 69 -0.54 5.00 8.60
C GLY A 69 -1.74 4.16 8.14
N GLY A 70 -2.24 3.23 8.98
CA GLY A 70 -3.34 2.33 8.59
C GLY A 70 -2.98 1.45 7.37
N ILE A 71 -1.75 0.94 7.32
CA ILE A 71 -1.17 0.18 6.20
C ILE A 71 -0.99 1.08 4.96
N LEU A 72 -0.21 2.18 5.11
CA LEU A 72 0.10 3.14 4.05
C LEU A 72 -1.15 3.81 3.43
N THR A 73 -2.23 3.91 4.18
CA THR A 73 -3.51 4.44 3.72
C THR A 73 -3.68 5.93 4.01
N LEU A 74 -3.16 6.39 5.16
CA LEU A 74 -3.29 7.78 5.59
C LEU A 74 -2.18 8.63 4.98
N SER A 75 -2.34 8.99 3.70
CA SER A 75 -1.34 9.77 2.97
C SER A 75 -1.11 11.16 3.56
N VAL A 76 -2.18 11.87 3.96
CA VAL A 76 -2.12 13.23 4.48
C VAL A 76 -2.34 13.29 6.00
N GLY A 77 -2.25 12.13 6.68
CA GLY A 77 -2.40 12.02 8.12
C GLY A 77 -3.85 11.89 8.60
N HIS A 78 -4.00 11.56 9.88
CA HIS A 78 -5.29 11.43 10.53
C HIS A 78 -6.06 12.74 10.56
N ALA A 79 -7.37 12.69 10.32
CA ALA A 79 -8.32 13.80 10.46
C ALA A 79 -7.88 15.09 9.75
N HIS A 80 -7.30 14.99 8.54
CA HIS A 80 -6.84 16.17 7.80
C HIS A 80 -7.98 17.17 7.54
N PRO A 81 -7.82 18.48 7.89
CA PRO A 81 -8.91 19.44 7.86
C PRO A 81 -9.59 19.60 6.50
N LYS A 82 -8.82 19.70 5.40
CA LYS A 82 -9.36 19.84 4.04
C LYS A 82 -10.15 18.60 3.63
N VAL A 83 -9.64 17.38 3.91
CA VAL A 83 -10.34 16.12 3.59
C VAL A 83 -11.63 16.02 4.40
N ASN A 84 -11.59 16.31 5.69
CA ASN A 84 -12.78 16.30 6.55
C ASN A 84 -13.82 17.34 6.11
N ALA A 85 -13.41 18.54 5.70
CA ALA A 85 -14.31 19.55 5.18
C ALA A 85 -15.00 19.09 3.88
N ALA A 86 -14.25 18.51 2.94
CA ALA A 86 -14.79 17.96 1.70
C ALA A 86 -15.82 16.84 1.95
N LEU A 87 -15.52 15.93 2.89
CA LEU A 87 -16.44 14.86 3.29
C LEU A 87 -17.75 15.43 3.88
N LYS A 88 -17.66 16.38 4.83
CA LYS A 88 -18.83 17.00 5.45
C LYS A 88 -19.70 17.73 4.41
N ALA A 89 -19.09 18.52 3.53
CA ALA A 89 -19.80 19.23 2.48
C ALA A 89 -20.46 18.26 1.48
N GLN A 90 -19.83 17.12 1.19
CA GLN A 90 -20.39 16.17 0.24
C GLN A 90 -21.52 15.34 0.84
N ILE A 91 -21.43 14.92 2.12
CA ILE A 91 -22.48 14.11 2.76
C ILE A 91 -23.77 14.93 2.95
N ASP A 92 -23.66 16.24 3.17
CA ASP A 92 -24.81 17.16 3.27
C ASP A 92 -25.55 17.33 1.93
N ARG A 93 -24.93 16.95 0.80
CA ARG A 93 -25.52 17.02 -0.54
C ARG A 93 -26.05 15.70 -1.02
N ILE A 94 -25.15 14.70 -1.14
CA ILE A 94 -25.49 13.34 -1.54
C ILE A 94 -24.34 12.41 -1.13
N GLY A 95 -24.65 11.39 -0.32
CA GLY A 95 -23.67 10.45 0.21
C GLY A 95 -23.36 9.30 -0.73
N HIS A 96 -24.31 8.88 -1.55
CA HIS A 96 -24.16 7.70 -2.41
C HIS A 96 -24.99 7.78 -3.69
N VAL A 97 -24.36 7.38 -4.80
CA VAL A 97 -24.98 6.92 -6.05
C VAL A 97 -24.09 5.80 -6.60
N SER A 98 -24.67 4.85 -7.34
CA SER A 98 -23.89 3.82 -8.02
C SER A 98 -23.24 4.36 -9.30
N SER A 99 -22.40 3.57 -9.93
CA SER A 99 -21.81 3.87 -11.25
C SER A 99 -22.86 4.04 -12.39
N LEU A 100 -24.15 3.82 -12.08
CA LEU A 100 -25.24 4.07 -13.03
C LEU A 100 -25.47 5.55 -13.33
N TYR A 101 -25.03 6.44 -12.45
CA TYR A 101 -25.26 7.88 -12.62
C TYR A 101 -23.93 8.64 -12.61
N PRO A 102 -23.62 9.41 -13.68
CA PRO A 102 -22.45 10.28 -13.64
C PRO A 102 -22.65 11.41 -12.61
N HIS A 103 -21.60 11.76 -11.89
CA HIS A 103 -21.60 12.88 -10.96
C HIS A 103 -20.26 13.62 -10.98
N THR A 104 -20.28 14.88 -10.53
CA THR A 104 -19.14 15.80 -10.66
C THR A 104 -17.88 15.27 -9.98
N GLN A 105 -17.97 14.70 -8.78
CA GLN A 105 -16.81 14.24 -8.04
C GLN A 105 -16.05 13.09 -8.73
N VAL A 106 -16.78 12.13 -9.35
CA VAL A 106 -16.13 11.02 -10.05
C VAL A 106 -15.47 11.46 -11.35
N VAL A 107 -16.10 12.38 -12.08
CA VAL A 107 -15.53 12.91 -13.34
C VAL A 107 -14.28 13.74 -13.05
N GLN A 108 -14.32 14.62 -12.05
CA GLN A 108 -13.15 15.40 -11.61
C GLN A 108 -12.00 14.49 -11.18
N LEU A 109 -12.31 13.43 -10.43
CA LEU A 109 -11.27 12.48 -10.01
C LEU A 109 -10.68 11.73 -11.20
N ALA A 110 -11.50 11.27 -12.14
CA ALA A 110 -11.03 10.59 -13.36
C ALA A 110 -10.14 11.50 -14.20
N GLU A 111 -10.52 12.77 -14.36
CA GLU A 111 -9.71 13.78 -15.05
C GLU A 111 -8.38 14.03 -14.33
N THR A 112 -8.41 14.17 -13.00
CA THR A 112 -7.22 14.32 -12.18
C THR A 112 -6.28 13.12 -12.35
N LEU A 113 -6.77 11.89 -12.24
CA LEU A 113 -5.97 10.69 -12.42
C LEU A 113 -5.37 10.61 -13.82
N ALA A 114 -6.15 10.95 -14.88
CA ALA A 114 -5.66 11.01 -16.26
C ALA A 114 -4.56 12.06 -16.46
N ARG A 115 -4.51 13.10 -15.63
CA ARG A 115 -3.48 14.16 -15.66
C ARG A 115 -2.20 13.76 -14.92
N ILE A 116 -2.33 13.10 -13.76
CA ILE A 116 -1.18 12.84 -12.86
C ILE A 116 -0.51 11.50 -13.09
N THR A 117 -1.19 10.53 -13.72
CA THR A 117 -0.61 9.20 -13.98
C THR A 117 0.40 9.22 -15.12
N PRO A 118 1.45 8.39 -15.09
CA PRO A 118 2.47 8.36 -16.13
C PRO A 118 1.95 7.76 -17.44
N GLY A 119 2.62 8.14 -18.53
CA GLY A 119 2.36 7.59 -19.86
C GLY A 119 1.01 7.99 -20.45
N ARG A 120 0.34 7.01 -21.08
CA ARG A 120 -0.90 7.22 -21.85
C ARG A 120 -2.18 6.80 -21.11
N LEU A 121 -2.12 6.62 -19.79
CA LEU A 121 -3.26 6.23 -18.96
C LEU A 121 -4.32 7.34 -18.95
N LYS A 122 -5.60 6.99 -19.24
CA LYS A 122 -6.68 8.00 -19.45
C LYS A 122 -8.03 7.59 -18.92
N LYS A 123 -8.43 6.34 -19.02
CA LYS A 123 -9.78 5.89 -18.68
C LYS A 123 -9.78 5.10 -17.39
N THR A 124 -10.59 5.53 -16.44
CA THR A 124 -10.63 4.97 -15.09
C THR A 124 -11.94 4.23 -14.83
N TYR A 125 -11.82 3.02 -14.26
CA TYR A 125 -12.92 2.30 -13.63
C TYR A 125 -12.71 2.32 -12.11
N PHE A 126 -13.72 2.83 -11.38
CA PHE A 126 -13.65 2.94 -9.93
C PHE A 126 -14.32 1.75 -9.24
N VAL A 127 -13.68 1.28 -8.15
CA VAL A 127 -14.12 0.19 -7.30
C VAL A 127 -13.89 0.56 -5.83
N ALA A 128 -14.20 -0.34 -4.88
CA ALA A 128 -14.10 -0.03 -3.46
C ALA A 128 -12.85 -0.56 -2.76
N SER A 129 -12.08 -1.44 -3.38
CA SER A 129 -10.89 -2.07 -2.79
C SER A 129 -9.79 -2.36 -3.81
N GLY A 130 -8.53 -2.44 -3.34
CA GLY A 130 -7.40 -2.86 -4.18
C GLY A 130 -7.58 -4.25 -4.77
N THR A 131 -8.24 -5.16 -4.05
CA THR A 131 -8.62 -6.49 -4.57
C THR A 131 -9.45 -6.38 -5.84
N GLU A 132 -10.52 -5.57 -5.81
CA GLU A 132 -11.37 -5.35 -6.99
C GLU A 132 -10.64 -4.62 -8.12
N ALA A 133 -9.71 -3.72 -7.79
CA ALA A 133 -8.91 -3.02 -8.80
C ALA A 133 -7.99 -4.00 -9.55
N ASP A 134 -7.28 -4.87 -8.83
CA ASP A 134 -6.41 -5.89 -9.45
C ASP A 134 -7.20 -6.91 -10.27
N GLU A 135 -8.38 -7.34 -9.78
CA GLU A 135 -9.28 -8.21 -10.54
C GLU A 135 -9.78 -7.54 -11.82
N THR A 136 -10.11 -6.26 -11.75
CA THR A 136 -10.49 -5.46 -12.92
C THR A 136 -9.34 -5.39 -13.93
N ALA A 137 -8.12 -5.12 -13.46
CA ALA A 137 -6.92 -5.05 -14.31
C ALA A 137 -6.64 -6.39 -15.01
N VAL A 138 -6.72 -7.51 -14.28
CA VAL A 138 -6.53 -8.85 -14.86
C VAL A 138 -7.60 -9.16 -15.89
N THR A 139 -8.88 -8.93 -15.57
CA THR A 139 -9.98 -9.16 -16.50
C THR A 139 -9.82 -8.32 -17.76
N LEU A 140 -9.43 -7.05 -17.61
CA LEU A 140 -9.19 -6.14 -18.72
C LEU A 140 -8.05 -6.62 -19.62
N ALA A 141 -6.94 -7.10 -19.03
CA ALA A 141 -5.82 -7.68 -19.77
C ALA A 141 -6.24 -8.91 -20.57
N GLN A 142 -7.02 -9.81 -19.98
CA GLN A 142 -7.53 -11.00 -20.64
C GLN A 142 -8.48 -10.68 -21.81
N VAL A 143 -9.37 -9.71 -21.61
CA VAL A 143 -10.28 -9.24 -22.67
C VAL A 143 -9.51 -8.61 -23.83
N TYR A 144 -8.54 -7.75 -23.52
CA TYR A 144 -7.77 -7.02 -24.53
C TYR A 144 -6.85 -7.92 -25.36
N THR A 145 -6.13 -8.83 -24.71
CA THR A 145 -5.13 -9.69 -25.38
C THR A 145 -5.71 -10.97 -25.96
N GLY A 146 -6.88 -11.40 -25.48
CA GLY A 146 -7.46 -12.70 -25.77
C GLY A 146 -6.72 -13.89 -25.17
N ALA A 147 -5.68 -13.63 -24.34
CA ALA A 147 -4.95 -14.65 -23.59
C ALA A 147 -5.48 -14.72 -22.14
N LEU A 148 -5.20 -15.82 -21.42
CA LEU A 148 -5.71 -16.01 -20.06
C LEU A 148 -4.62 -15.95 -18.99
N GLU A 149 -3.37 -16.21 -19.37
CA GLU A 149 -2.29 -16.43 -18.43
C GLU A 149 -1.70 -15.10 -17.92
N ILE A 150 -1.52 -15.02 -16.61
CA ILE A 150 -0.96 -13.85 -15.90
C ILE A 150 0.32 -14.27 -15.18
N ILE A 151 1.36 -13.47 -15.37
CA ILE A 151 2.56 -13.55 -14.56
C ILE A 151 2.40 -12.63 -13.35
N ALA A 152 2.59 -13.16 -12.15
CA ALA A 152 2.65 -12.42 -10.90
C ALA A 152 4.01 -12.62 -10.24
N LEU A 153 4.32 -11.88 -9.16
CA LEU A 153 5.60 -12.03 -8.46
C LEU A 153 5.46 -12.86 -7.18
N ARG A 154 6.45 -13.69 -6.91
CA ARG A 154 6.66 -14.24 -5.55
C ARG A 154 6.82 -13.07 -4.59
N HIS A 155 6.36 -13.23 -3.34
CA HIS A 155 6.30 -12.18 -2.32
C HIS A 155 5.32 -11.03 -2.60
N GLY A 156 4.63 -11.02 -3.75
CA GLY A 156 3.58 -10.05 -4.07
C GLY A 156 2.27 -10.31 -3.31
N TYR A 157 1.42 -9.29 -3.23
CA TYR A 157 0.11 -9.35 -2.57
C TYR A 157 -0.93 -8.55 -3.36
N SER A 158 -2.00 -9.20 -3.78
CA SER A 158 -3.07 -8.60 -4.60
C SER A 158 -4.46 -8.60 -3.93
N GLY A 159 -4.62 -9.20 -2.75
CA GLY A 159 -5.90 -9.14 -2.03
C GLY A 159 -6.44 -10.49 -1.53
N ARG A 160 -7.78 -10.58 -1.35
CA ARG A 160 -8.41 -11.67 -0.60
C ARG A 160 -9.48 -12.46 -1.35
N SER A 161 -9.89 -12.07 -2.55
CA SER A 161 -10.76 -12.90 -3.40
C SER A 161 -10.02 -14.14 -3.90
N VAL A 162 -10.70 -15.06 -4.53
CA VAL A 162 -10.08 -16.30 -5.07
C VAL A 162 -9.02 -15.97 -6.10
N LEU A 163 -9.29 -15.02 -7.02
CA LEU A 163 -8.31 -14.58 -8.00
C LEU A 163 -7.15 -13.84 -7.33
N ALA A 164 -7.42 -12.88 -6.47
CA ALA A 164 -6.38 -12.10 -5.80
C ALA A 164 -5.48 -12.96 -4.89
N GLN A 165 -6.03 -13.98 -4.21
CA GLN A 165 -5.23 -14.96 -3.47
C GLN A 165 -4.39 -15.83 -4.41
N SER A 166 -4.89 -16.14 -5.61
CA SER A 166 -4.12 -16.87 -6.62
C SER A 166 -2.95 -16.05 -7.18
N LEU A 167 -3.12 -14.74 -7.34
CA LEU A 167 -2.07 -13.78 -7.72
C LEU A 167 -1.05 -13.54 -6.60
N THR A 168 -1.49 -13.60 -5.33
CA THR A 168 -0.61 -13.39 -4.17
C THR A 168 0.47 -14.46 -4.08
N GLY A 169 1.73 -14.08 -4.16
CA GLY A 169 2.90 -14.96 -4.09
C GLY A 169 3.43 -15.17 -2.66
N HIS A 170 2.56 -15.24 -1.64
CA HIS A 170 2.95 -15.19 -0.23
C HIS A 170 2.08 -16.12 0.62
N ALA A 171 2.63 -17.25 1.07
CA ALA A 171 1.88 -18.30 1.77
C ALA A 171 1.11 -17.82 3.01
N THR A 172 1.67 -16.90 3.78
CA THR A 172 1.04 -16.34 5.00
C THR A 172 -0.32 -15.70 4.71
N TRP A 173 -0.55 -15.21 3.48
CA TRP A 173 -1.75 -14.49 3.10
C TRP A 173 -2.71 -15.29 2.22
N ARG A 174 -2.38 -16.56 1.94
CA ARG A 174 -3.26 -17.49 1.24
C ARG A 174 -4.02 -18.37 2.23
N ALA A 175 -5.31 -18.17 2.36
CA ALA A 175 -6.15 -19.01 3.21
C ALA A 175 -6.44 -20.39 2.58
N VAL A 176 -6.40 -20.47 1.25
CA VAL A 176 -6.69 -21.68 0.45
C VAL A 176 -5.64 -21.84 -0.65
N PRO A 177 -5.46 -23.05 -1.20
CA PRO A 177 -4.64 -23.24 -2.38
C PRO A 177 -5.08 -22.36 -3.56
N SER A 178 -4.15 -22.02 -4.46
CA SER A 178 -4.48 -21.31 -5.70
C SER A 178 -5.49 -22.12 -6.53
N GLN A 179 -6.61 -21.51 -6.87
CA GLN A 179 -7.72 -22.17 -7.59
C GLN A 179 -7.93 -21.61 -8.99
N VAL A 180 -7.36 -20.46 -9.31
CA VAL A 180 -7.46 -19.86 -10.65
C VAL A 180 -6.32 -20.38 -11.51
N ALA A 181 -6.68 -21.08 -12.58
CA ALA A 181 -5.71 -21.57 -13.58
C ALA A 181 -5.06 -20.38 -14.33
N GLY A 182 -3.85 -20.61 -14.85
CA GLY A 182 -3.15 -19.61 -15.67
C GLY A 182 -2.34 -18.58 -14.89
N ILE A 183 -2.30 -18.62 -13.57
CA ILE A 183 -1.44 -17.73 -12.77
C ILE A 183 -0.06 -18.38 -12.58
N LYS A 184 1.00 -17.68 -12.97
CA LYS A 184 2.40 -18.12 -12.82
C LYS A 184 3.16 -17.11 -11.96
N HIS A 185 4.04 -17.59 -11.07
CA HIS A 185 4.79 -16.73 -10.17
C HIS A 185 6.27 -16.69 -10.55
N ALA A 186 6.68 -15.56 -11.14
CA ALA A 186 8.08 -15.28 -11.44
C ALA A 186 8.88 -15.03 -10.15
N VAL A 187 10.19 -15.18 -10.27
CA VAL A 187 11.14 -14.89 -9.18
C VAL A 187 11.07 -13.41 -8.80
N ALA A 188 10.91 -13.13 -7.50
CA ALA A 188 10.94 -11.75 -7.01
C ALA A 188 12.34 -11.14 -7.12
N PRO A 189 12.48 -9.84 -7.41
CA PRO A 189 13.77 -9.13 -7.46
C PRO A 189 14.30 -8.82 -6.06
N TYR A 190 14.54 -9.86 -5.26
CA TYR A 190 14.94 -9.78 -3.86
C TYR A 190 16.45 -9.99 -3.73
N CYS A 191 17.25 -8.96 -3.99
CA CYS A 191 18.71 -9.06 -4.06
C CYS A 191 19.33 -9.55 -2.73
N TYR A 192 18.86 -9.07 -1.58
CA TYR A 192 19.39 -9.49 -0.28
C TYR A 192 19.18 -10.99 0.01
N ARG A 193 18.05 -11.56 -0.44
CA ARG A 193 17.72 -12.99 -0.35
C ARG A 193 17.46 -13.58 -1.74
N CYS A 194 18.42 -13.39 -2.64
CA CYS A 194 18.27 -13.83 -4.03
C CYS A 194 17.97 -15.34 -4.11
N PRO A 195 16.79 -15.76 -4.62
CA PRO A 195 16.45 -17.16 -4.71
C PRO A 195 17.34 -17.93 -5.68
N LEU A 196 17.94 -17.21 -6.65
CA LEU A 196 18.89 -17.77 -7.63
C LEU A 196 20.34 -17.85 -7.07
N LYS A 197 20.55 -17.40 -5.82
CA LYS A 197 21.88 -17.35 -5.17
C LYS A 197 22.93 -16.56 -5.98
N LEU A 198 22.48 -15.53 -6.69
CA LEU A 198 23.33 -14.62 -7.46
C LEU A 198 23.47 -13.28 -6.74
N SER A 199 24.49 -12.51 -7.13
CA SER A 199 24.76 -11.18 -6.56
C SER A 199 24.58 -10.09 -7.59
N TYR A 200 23.83 -9.03 -7.23
CA TYR A 200 23.70 -7.83 -8.05
C TYR A 200 24.95 -6.94 -7.87
N PRO A 201 25.45 -6.28 -8.93
CA PRO A 201 24.95 -6.23 -10.31
C PRO A 201 25.44 -7.35 -11.24
N SER A 202 26.38 -8.20 -10.82
CA SER A 202 27.02 -9.23 -11.67
C SER A 202 26.05 -10.27 -12.22
N CYS A 203 24.91 -10.48 -11.57
CA CYS A 203 23.86 -11.40 -12.05
C CYS A 203 23.14 -10.89 -13.32
N GLY A 204 23.36 -9.66 -13.76
CA GLY A 204 22.70 -9.07 -14.92
C GLY A 204 21.15 -9.12 -14.84
N VAL A 205 20.60 -9.01 -13.63
CA VAL A 205 19.17 -9.06 -13.32
C VAL A 205 18.49 -10.34 -13.84
N GLN A 206 19.10 -11.49 -13.57
CA GLN A 206 18.64 -12.80 -14.06
C GLN A 206 17.19 -13.11 -13.65
N CYS A 207 16.73 -12.61 -12.50
CA CYS A 207 15.33 -12.77 -12.06
C CYS A 207 14.29 -12.10 -13.00
N ALA A 208 14.65 -11.04 -13.72
CA ALA A 208 13.80 -10.47 -14.76
C ALA A 208 13.85 -11.28 -16.05
N LYS A 209 15.03 -11.77 -16.42
CA LYS A 209 15.21 -12.60 -17.65
C LYS A 209 14.54 -13.97 -17.54
N ASP A 210 14.46 -14.53 -16.33
CA ASP A 210 13.76 -15.79 -16.01
C ASP A 210 12.26 -15.74 -16.38
N ILE A 211 11.65 -14.57 -16.46
CA ILE A 211 10.26 -14.41 -16.91
C ILE A 211 10.08 -14.97 -18.33
N GLY A 212 11.07 -14.81 -19.20
CA GLY A 212 11.01 -15.37 -20.56
C GLY A 212 10.97 -16.89 -20.58
N GLU A 213 11.81 -17.56 -19.78
CA GLU A 213 11.80 -19.02 -19.64
C GLU A 213 10.49 -19.48 -18.97
N LEU A 214 10.05 -18.81 -17.92
CA LEU A 214 8.78 -19.11 -17.25
C LEU A 214 7.60 -19.09 -18.25
N ILE A 215 7.52 -18.09 -19.13
CA ILE A 215 6.47 -18.00 -20.14
C ILE A 215 6.58 -19.18 -21.12
N GLN A 216 7.77 -19.48 -21.64
CA GLN A 216 7.97 -20.53 -22.64
C GLN A 216 7.71 -21.93 -22.10
N THR A 217 8.01 -22.18 -20.83
CA THR A 217 7.95 -23.54 -20.24
C THR A 217 6.65 -23.84 -19.50
N THR A 218 5.92 -22.82 -19.05
CA THR A 218 4.75 -23.00 -18.16
C THR A 218 3.46 -22.38 -18.66
N THR A 219 3.49 -21.73 -19.84
CA THR A 219 2.32 -21.14 -20.49
C THR A 219 2.19 -21.63 -21.93
N THR A 220 1.20 -21.09 -22.65
CA THR A 220 1.06 -21.33 -24.11
C THR A 220 2.07 -20.53 -24.95
N GLY A 221 2.97 -19.78 -24.33
CA GLY A 221 3.91 -18.88 -25.01
C GLY A 221 3.33 -17.49 -25.30
N LYS A 222 2.02 -17.28 -25.09
CA LYS A 222 1.31 -16.01 -25.19
C LYS A 222 0.58 -15.75 -23.88
N ILE A 223 0.75 -14.57 -23.26
CA ILE A 223 0.19 -14.22 -21.96
C ILE A 223 -0.72 -12.99 -22.03
N ALA A 224 -1.62 -12.85 -21.07
CA ALA A 224 -2.46 -11.65 -20.94
C ALA A 224 -1.68 -10.49 -20.34
N GLY A 225 -0.87 -10.74 -19.30
CA GLY A 225 -0.14 -9.65 -18.67
C GLY A 225 0.80 -10.09 -17.56
N PHE A 226 1.51 -9.06 -17.06
CA PHE A 226 2.39 -9.14 -15.90
C PHE A 226 1.87 -8.15 -14.85
N LEU A 227 1.42 -8.68 -13.69
CA LEU A 227 0.98 -7.88 -12.55
C LEU A 227 2.11 -7.79 -11.54
N ALA A 228 2.52 -6.55 -11.22
CA ALA A 228 3.59 -6.33 -10.24
C ALA A 228 3.44 -5.00 -9.48
N GLU A 229 3.71 -5.05 -8.17
CA GLU A 229 3.96 -3.88 -7.34
C GLU A 229 5.35 -3.30 -7.67
N PRO A 230 5.53 -1.98 -7.84
CA PRO A 230 6.86 -1.37 -8.00
C PRO A 230 7.82 -1.66 -6.84
N ILE A 231 7.30 -1.70 -5.63
CA ILE A 231 7.98 -2.18 -4.41
C ILE A 231 7.03 -3.18 -3.74
N LEU A 232 7.48 -4.41 -3.53
CA LEU A 232 6.64 -5.47 -2.95
C LEU A 232 6.32 -5.16 -1.48
N GLY A 233 5.10 -4.64 -1.24
CA GLY A 233 4.71 -4.06 0.04
C GLY A 233 4.67 -5.08 1.17
N VAL A 234 3.85 -6.12 1.03
CA VAL A 234 3.69 -7.18 2.04
C VAL A 234 4.94 -8.06 2.12
N GLY A 235 5.67 -8.22 1.03
CA GLY A 235 6.96 -8.89 0.96
C GLY A 235 8.04 -8.26 1.83
N GLY A 236 7.78 -7.07 2.41
CA GLY A 236 8.71 -6.36 3.28
C GLY A 236 9.45 -5.23 2.55
N PHE A 237 8.75 -4.51 1.69
CA PHE A 237 9.26 -3.40 0.89
C PHE A 237 10.46 -3.79 0.01
N ILE A 238 10.38 -5.00 -0.59
CA ILE A 238 11.41 -5.46 -1.53
C ILE A 238 11.47 -4.48 -2.70
N THR A 239 12.63 -3.87 -2.87
CA THR A 239 12.87 -2.83 -3.88
C THR A 239 13.71 -3.41 -5.01
N PRO A 240 13.16 -3.49 -6.24
CA PRO A 240 13.86 -4.02 -7.41
C PRO A 240 15.09 -3.18 -7.80
N PRO A 241 16.14 -3.80 -8.43
CA PRO A 241 17.21 -3.06 -9.07
C PRO A 241 16.69 -2.15 -10.21
N PRO A 242 17.46 -1.12 -10.58
CA PRO A 242 17.01 -0.10 -11.55
C PRO A 242 16.57 -0.66 -12.91
N GLU A 243 17.17 -1.73 -13.38
CA GLU A 243 16.92 -2.30 -14.71
C GLU A 243 15.76 -3.30 -14.74
N TYR A 244 15.25 -3.72 -13.58
CA TYR A 244 14.34 -4.85 -13.45
C TYR A 244 13.08 -4.70 -14.32
N PHE A 245 12.35 -3.61 -14.15
CA PHE A 245 11.07 -3.43 -14.84
C PHE A 245 11.24 -3.23 -16.34
N GLN A 246 12.31 -2.56 -16.79
CA GLN A 246 12.58 -2.41 -18.21
C GLN A 246 12.75 -3.79 -18.87
N ILE A 247 13.57 -4.67 -18.29
CA ILE A 247 13.83 -6.01 -18.81
C ILE A 247 12.55 -6.86 -18.76
N ALA A 248 11.85 -6.86 -17.62
CA ALA A 248 10.65 -7.67 -17.41
C ALA A 248 9.51 -7.28 -18.37
N VAL A 249 9.23 -5.98 -18.52
CA VAL A 249 8.15 -5.48 -19.37
C VAL A 249 8.44 -5.69 -20.84
N ASP A 250 9.69 -5.52 -21.28
CA ASP A 250 10.11 -5.80 -22.65
C ASP A 250 9.89 -7.28 -23.01
N ILE A 251 10.17 -8.20 -22.09
CA ILE A 251 9.91 -9.64 -22.27
C ILE A 251 8.40 -9.89 -22.37
N VAL A 252 7.62 -9.35 -21.44
CA VAL A 252 6.16 -9.51 -21.41
C VAL A 252 5.51 -9.04 -22.70
N ARG A 253 5.88 -7.86 -23.20
CA ARG A 253 5.37 -7.28 -24.45
C ARG A 253 5.75 -8.14 -25.67
N LYS A 254 6.94 -8.73 -25.72
CA LYS A 254 7.34 -9.67 -26.79
C LYS A 254 6.46 -10.92 -26.84
N HIS A 255 5.87 -11.32 -25.71
CA HIS A 255 4.93 -12.44 -25.60
C HIS A 255 3.45 -12.03 -25.69
N GLY A 256 3.17 -10.79 -26.17
CA GLY A 256 1.82 -10.28 -26.39
C GLY A 256 1.09 -9.83 -25.14
N GLY A 257 1.74 -9.85 -23.97
CA GLY A 257 1.17 -9.41 -22.71
C GLY A 257 1.30 -7.90 -22.48
N ILE A 258 0.51 -7.38 -21.54
CA ILE A 258 0.55 -5.99 -21.10
C ILE A 258 1.04 -5.87 -19.65
N PHE A 259 1.54 -4.69 -19.28
CA PHE A 259 2.03 -4.44 -17.92
C PHE A 259 0.94 -3.83 -17.03
N LEU A 260 0.56 -4.57 -15.98
CA LEU A 260 -0.39 -4.20 -14.95
C LEU A 260 0.40 -3.75 -13.71
N CYS A 261 0.44 -2.46 -13.45
CA CYS A 261 1.22 -1.88 -12.34
C CYS A 261 0.34 -1.71 -11.11
N ASP A 262 0.62 -2.44 -10.04
CA ASP A 262 -0.06 -2.27 -8.75
C ASP A 262 0.61 -1.17 -7.92
N GLU A 263 0.04 0.04 -7.99
CA GLU A 263 0.46 1.22 -7.22
C GLU A 263 -0.33 1.39 -5.90
N VAL A 264 -1.01 0.36 -5.46
CA VAL A 264 -1.85 0.41 -4.25
C VAL A 264 -1.07 0.84 -3.00
N GLN A 265 0.22 0.50 -2.88
CA GLN A 265 1.06 0.93 -1.77
C GLN A 265 2.09 2.00 -2.12
N THR A 266 2.50 2.11 -3.37
CA THR A 266 3.61 2.97 -3.81
C THR A 266 3.16 4.31 -4.38
N GLY A 267 1.88 4.44 -4.71
CA GLY A 267 1.31 5.63 -5.33
C GLY A 267 1.19 6.85 -4.42
N PHE A 268 0.78 7.96 -5.02
CA PHE A 268 0.46 9.23 -4.39
C PHE A 268 1.60 9.86 -3.58
N GLY A 269 2.85 9.80 -4.12
CA GLY A 269 4.02 10.44 -3.51
C GLY A 269 4.72 9.63 -2.43
N ARG A 270 4.26 8.42 -2.10
CA ARG A 270 4.80 7.57 -1.05
C ARG A 270 6.30 7.30 -1.19
N THR A 271 6.77 7.10 -2.41
CA THR A 271 8.17 6.73 -2.70
C THR A 271 9.10 7.93 -2.92
N GLY A 272 8.63 9.15 -2.68
CA GLY A 272 9.42 10.39 -2.81
C GLY A 272 9.19 11.10 -4.13
N THR A 273 10.22 11.51 -4.83
CA THR A 273 10.27 12.45 -5.96
C THR A 273 9.19 12.33 -7.05
N HIS A 274 8.48 11.22 -7.13
CA HIS A 274 7.41 10.95 -8.10
C HIS A 274 6.08 10.69 -7.39
N LEU A 275 4.96 10.98 -8.05
CA LEU A 275 3.63 10.65 -7.55
C LEU A 275 3.35 9.14 -7.58
N PHE A 276 3.96 8.42 -8.53
CA PHE A 276 3.81 6.96 -8.66
C PHE A 276 5.16 6.27 -8.63
N GLY A 277 5.20 5.13 -7.93
CA GLY A 277 6.43 4.39 -7.67
C GLY A 277 7.12 3.90 -8.93
N ILE A 278 6.36 3.44 -9.93
CA ILE A 278 6.93 2.90 -11.18
C ILE A 278 7.77 3.91 -11.94
N SER A 279 7.52 5.20 -11.75
CA SER A 279 8.29 6.26 -12.40
C SER A 279 9.79 6.24 -12.04
N HIS A 280 10.17 5.64 -10.92
CA HIS A 280 11.58 5.44 -10.57
C HIS A 280 12.34 4.49 -11.53
N TRP A 281 11.63 3.68 -12.28
CA TRP A 281 12.19 2.73 -13.24
C TRP A 281 12.03 3.17 -14.71
N GLY A 282 11.40 4.33 -14.95
CA GLY A 282 11.22 4.87 -16.29
C GLY A 282 10.38 4.01 -17.22
N VAL A 283 9.48 3.20 -16.67
CA VAL A 283 8.60 2.32 -17.43
C VAL A 283 7.16 2.83 -17.37
N GLU A 284 6.50 2.90 -18.51
CA GLU A 284 5.09 3.28 -18.60
C GLU A 284 4.21 2.03 -18.52
N PRO A 285 3.27 1.97 -17.55
CA PRO A 285 2.31 0.88 -17.48
C PRO A 285 1.20 1.01 -18.52
N ASP A 286 0.65 -0.12 -18.91
CA ASP A 286 -0.50 -0.21 -19.81
C ASP A 286 -1.82 -0.10 -19.02
N VAL A 287 -1.81 -0.61 -17.78
CA VAL A 287 -2.88 -0.50 -16.78
C VAL A 287 -2.24 -0.24 -15.42
N MET A 288 -2.87 0.58 -14.58
CA MET A 288 -2.43 0.86 -13.21
C MET A 288 -3.58 0.71 -12.23
N THR A 289 -3.33 0.04 -11.10
CA THR A 289 -4.28 -0.08 -10.01
C THR A 289 -3.88 0.79 -8.82
N MET A 290 -4.85 1.37 -8.13
CA MET A 290 -4.67 2.29 -7.02
C MET A 290 -5.72 2.05 -5.94
N ALA A 291 -5.35 2.22 -4.68
CA ALA A 291 -6.25 2.19 -3.52
C ALA A 291 -5.61 2.93 -2.34
N LYS A 292 -5.88 2.52 -1.10
CA LYS A 292 -5.23 3.02 0.13
C LYS A 292 -5.08 4.54 0.17
N GLY A 293 -3.88 5.03 -0.18
CA GLY A 293 -3.51 6.44 -0.11
C GLY A 293 -4.34 7.39 -0.98
N ILE A 294 -5.10 6.88 -1.94
CA ILE A 294 -5.91 7.70 -2.86
C ILE A 294 -6.94 8.59 -2.15
N ALA A 295 -7.58 8.07 -1.09
CA ALA A 295 -8.71 8.75 -0.42
C ALA A 295 -8.54 8.87 1.11
N ASN A 296 -7.30 8.79 1.60
CA ASN A 296 -6.93 9.02 3.01
C ASN A 296 -7.82 8.27 4.02
N GLY A 297 -8.16 7.00 3.74
CA GLY A 297 -8.96 6.16 4.64
C GLY A 297 -10.38 5.89 4.17
N MET A 298 -10.94 6.65 3.22
CA MET A 298 -12.24 6.31 2.63
C MET A 298 -12.10 5.15 1.64
N PRO A 299 -13.04 4.18 1.66
CA PRO A 299 -13.02 3.05 0.73
C PRO A 299 -13.16 3.52 -0.72
N LEU A 300 -12.04 3.48 -1.45
CA LEU A 300 -11.95 3.80 -2.87
C LEU A 300 -10.74 3.10 -3.48
N ALA A 301 -10.92 2.58 -4.68
CA ALA A 301 -9.85 2.12 -5.53
C ALA A 301 -10.16 2.43 -7.00
N ALA A 302 -9.15 2.37 -7.82
CA ALA A 302 -9.26 2.68 -9.23
C ALA A 302 -8.37 1.74 -10.06
N CYS A 303 -8.88 1.38 -11.24
CA CYS A 303 -8.11 0.78 -12.32
C CYS A 303 -8.13 1.77 -13.49
N ILE A 304 -6.98 2.32 -13.87
CA ILE A 304 -6.83 3.23 -15.00
C ILE A 304 -6.03 2.55 -16.10
N ALA A 305 -6.47 2.71 -17.35
CA ALA A 305 -5.84 2.10 -18.51
C ALA A 305 -5.66 3.09 -19.66
N THR A 306 -4.85 2.70 -20.65
CA THR A 306 -4.79 3.43 -21.92
C THR A 306 -6.14 3.36 -22.63
N PRO A 307 -6.50 4.34 -23.50
CA PRO A 307 -7.80 4.35 -24.17
C PRO A 307 -8.10 3.06 -24.94
N GLU A 308 -7.14 2.57 -25.70
CA GLU A 308 -7.29 1.37 -26.52
C GLU A 308 -7.58 0.10 -25.71
N ILE A 309 -6.96 -0.02 -24.52
CA ILE A 309 -7.17 -1.15 -23.62
C ILE A 309 -8.53 -1.02 -22.93
N ALA A 310 -8.84 0.16 -22.40
CA ALA A 310 -10.10 0.40 -21.72
C ALA A 310 -11.31 0.19 -22.65
N ASP A 311 -11.20 0.63 -23.93
CA ASP A 311 -12.26 0.53 -24.91
C ASP A 311 -12.48 -0.91 -25.43
N ALA A 312 -11.56 -1.82 -25.22
CA ALA A 312 -11.76 -3.24 -25.49
C ALA A 312 -12.79 -3.88 -24.55
N PHE A 313 -13.02 -3.30 -23.35
CA PHE A 313 -13.93 -3.85 -22.34
C PHE A 313 -15.37 -3.37 -22.56
N GLN A 314 -16.08 -4.00 -23.51
CA GLN A 314 -17.44 -3.63 -23.95
C GLN A 314 -18.58 -4.23 -23.09
N LYS A 315 -18.30 -5.27 -22.28
CA LYS A 315 -19.30 -5.88 -21.43
C LYS A 315 -19.66 -4.97 -20.27
N MET A 316 -20.98 -4.79 -20.04
CA MET A 316 -21.48 -3.95 -18.96
C MET A 316 -20.93 -4.40 -17.60
N GLN A 317 -20.38 -3.46 -16.86
CA GLN A 317 -19.91 -3.62 -15.50
C GLN A 317 -20.56 -2.57 -14.59
N ILE A 318 -20.93 -2.96 -13.39
CA ILE A 318 -21.52 -2.07 -12.40
C ILE A 318 -20.78 -2.28 -11.08
N SER A 319 -20.30 -1.19 -10.49
CA SER A 319 -19.84 -1.17 -9.11
C SER A 319 -20.85 -0.39 -8.26
N THR A 320 -21.45 -1.06 -7.27
CA THR A 320 -22.42 -0.41 -6.39
C THR A 320 -21.79 0.72 -5.60
N PHE A 321 -20.59 0.52 -5.06
CA PHE A 321 -19.92 1.48 -4.18
C PHE A 321 -18.70 2.16 -4.81
N GLY A 322 -18.15 1.60 -5.89
CA GLY A 322 -17.01 2.17 -6.58
C GLY A 322 -17.30 3.56 -7.14
N GLY A 323 -16.44 4.51 -6.86
CA GLY A 323 -16.60 5.88 -7.32
C GLY A 323 -17.77 6.63 -6.70
N ASN A 324 -18.25 6.26 -5.50
CA ASN A 324 -19.34 7.03 -4.87
C ASN A 324 -18.91 8.48 -4.55
N PRO A 325 -19.88 9.40 -4.48
CA PRO A 325 -19.58 10.83 -4.32
C PRO A 325 -18.72 11.15 -3.08
N LEU A 326 -18.97 10.47 -1.96
CA LEU A 326 -18.28 10.75 -0.70
C LEU A 326 -16.79 10.34 -0.78
N SER A 327 -16.51 9.12 -1.25
CA SER A 327 -15.13 8.65 -1.40
C SER A 327 -14.37 9.44 -2.48
N CYS A 328 -15.03 9.84 -3.57
CA CYS A 328 -14.41 10.69 -4.60
C CYS A 328 -14.11 12.10 -4.09
N ALA A 329 -14.98 12.69 -3.27
CA ALA A 329 -14.71 13.98 -2.64
C ALA A 329 -13.47 13.92 -1.71
N ALA A 330 -13.36 12.85 -0.93
CA ALA A 330 -12.16 12.61 -0.11
C ALA A 330 -10.90 12.46 -0.97
N ALA A 331 -10.98 11.71 -2.07
CA ALA A 331 -9.85 11.49 -2.98
C ALA A 331 -9.40 12.78 -3.67
N ASN A 332 -10.34 13.56 -4.22
CA ASN A 332 -10.05 14.86 -4.81
C ASN A 332 -9.33 15.79 -3.83
N ALA A 333 -9.85 15.89 -2.59
CA ALA A 333 -9.22 16.69 -1.55
C ALA A 333 -7.85 16.14 -1.11
N THR A 334 -7.69 14.82 -1.04
CA THR A 334 -6.42 14.19 -0.67
C THR A 334 -5.34 14.46 -1.72
N ILE A 335 -5.66 14.29 -3.01
CA ILE A 335 -4.71 14.53 -4.11
C ILE A 335 -4.36 16.03 -4.17
N GLU A 336 -5.35 16.93 -4.02
CA GLU A 336 -5.10 18.37 -3.94
C GLU A 336 -4.11 18.72 -2.80
N VAL A 337 -4.28 18.15 -1.61
CA VAL A 337 -3.35 18.35 -0.48
C VAL A 337 -1.96 17.85 -0.84
N ILE A 338 -1.84 16.65 -1.42
CA ILE A 338 -0.53 16.07 -1.81
C ILE A 338 0.19 17.00 -2.80
N GLU A 339 -0.52 17.53 -3.79
CA GLU A 339 0.06 18.43 -4.80
C GLU A 339 0.39 19.82 -4.21
N THR A 340 -0.57 20.45 -3.52
CA THR A 340 -0.43 21.84 -3.05
C THR A 340 0.53 22.00 -1.87
N GLU A 341 0.66 20.98 -1.04
CA GLU A 341 1.58 20.99 0.12
C GLU A 341 2.94 20.32 -0.21
N GLY A 342 3.16 19.90 -1.45
CA GLY A 342 4.43 19.33 -1.90
C GLY A 342 4.82 18.03 -1.16
N LEU A 343 3.84 17.17 -0.86
CA LEU A 343 4.05 16.04 0.03
C LEU A 343 4.93 14.93 -0.58
N ALA A 344 5.03 14.84 -1.91
CA ALA A 344 6.00 13.96 -2.56
C ALA A 344 7.44 14.42 -2.28
N GLN A 345 7.70 15.73 -2.33
CA GLN A 345 8.99 16.32 -1.99
C GLN A 345 9.32 16.13 -0.50
N ASN A 346 8.32 16.31 0.37
CA ASN A 346 8.49 16.00 1.80
C ASN A 346 8.81 14.52 2.02
N SER A 347 8.11 13.62 1.32
CA SER A 347 8.41 12.18 1.36
C SER A 347 9.85 11.87 0.92
N ALA A 348 10.38 12.56 -0.09
CA ALA A 348 11.77 12.43 -0.49
C ALA A 348 12.75 12.92 0.59
N ALA A 349 12.47 14.09 1.19
CA ALA A 349 13.33 14.71 2.20
C ALA A 349 13.35 13.92 3.52
N GLN A 350 12.15 13.66 4.09
CA GLN A 350 12.04 12.90 5.34
C GLN A 350 12.40 11.43 5.16
N GLY A 351 12.16 10.89 3.96
CA GLY A 351 12.57 9.53 3.59
C GLY A 351 14.08 9.35 3.57
N ARG A 352 14.84 10.33 3.08
CA ARG A 352 16.33 10.32 3.18
C ARG A 352 16.78 10.35 4.64
N LYS A 353 16.24 11.26 5.44
CA LYS A 353 16.55 11.37 6.88
C LYS A 353 16.25 10.05 7.61
N LEU A 354 15.08 9.47 7.34
CA LEU A 354 14.70 8.18 7.92
C LEU A 354 15.68 7.08 7.50
N ARG A 355 16.03 7.01 6.22
CA ARG A 355 16.98 6.04 5.66
C ARG A 355 18.34 6.13 6.34
N GLU A 356 18.90 7.33 6.42
CA GLU A 356 20.20 7.59 7.06
C GLU A 356 20.21 7.16 8.52
N GLY A 357 19.13 7.46 9.26
CA GLY A 357 18.97 7.02 10.65
C GLY A 357 18.83 5.50 10.80
N LEU A 358 18.13 4.83 9.87
CA LEU A 358 18.03 3.37 9.87
C LEU A 358 19.35 2.70 9.51
N GLU A 359 20.14 3.27 8.60
CA GLU A 359 21.48 2.78 8.27
C GLU A 359 22.48 3.00 9.43
N GLU A 360 22.31 4.08 10.20
CA GLU A 360 23.05 4.27 11.47
C GLU A 360 22.66 3.20 12.49
N LEU A 361 21.38 2.91 12.61
CA LEU A 361 20.89 1.84 13.47
C LEU A 361 21.48 0.48 13.06
N GLN A 362 21.58 0.19 11.76
CA GLN A 362 22.23 -1.01 11.23
C GLN A 362 23.71 -1.07 11.64
N ARG A 363 24.45 0.05 11.53
CA ARG A 363 25.86 0.11 11.97
C ARG A 363 25.99 -0.14 13.48
N ARG A 364 25.01 0.29 14.29
CA ARG A 364 25.00 0.07 15.75
C ARG A 364 24.63 -1.37 16.13
N PHE A 365 23.75 -2.01 15.35
CA PHE A 365 23.29 -3.38 15.57
C PHE A 365 23.62 -4.30 14.37
N PRO A 366 24.91 -4.41 14.00
CA PRO A 366 25.35 -5.04 12.74
C PRO A 366 25.19 -6.56 12.72
N LYS A 367 24.91 -7.20 13.87
CA LYS A 367 24.55 -8.61 13.92
C LYS A 367 23.11 -8.85 13.50
N THR A 368 22.20 -8.01 13.98
CA THR A 368 20.76 -8.27 13.95
C THR A 368 20.04 -7.59 12.82
N ILE A 369 20.56 -6.47 12.30
CA ILE A 369 19.97 -5.75 11.16
C ILE A 369 20.75 -6.12 9.90
N GLY A 370 20.15 -6.97 9.05
CA GLY A 370 20.75 -7.46 7.83
C GLY A 370 20.63 -6.47 6.66
N GLU A 371 19.45 -5.90 6.45
CA GLU A 371 19.23 -4.98 5.34
C GLU A 371 18.34 -3.80 5.74
N VAL A 372 18.68 -2.63 5.22
CA VAL A 372 17.82 -1.42 5.18
C VAL A 372 17.48 -1.15 3.72
N ARG A 373 16.18 -1.07 3.38
CA ARG A 373 15.70 -0.88 2.01
C ARG A 373 14.45 -0.02 1.92
N GLY A 374 14.11 0.43 0.71
CA GLY A 374 12.90 1.23 0.43
C GLY A 374 13.19 2.46 -0.41
N LYS A 375 12.16 3.30 -0.60
CA LYS A 375 12.22 4.62 -1.26
C LYS A 375 11.27 5.59 -0.56
N GLY A 376 11.66 6.86 -0.46
CA GLY A 376 10.87 7.88 0.22
C GLY A 376 10.44 7.46 1.63
N LEU A 377 9.19 7.68 1.98
CA LEU A 377 8.58 7.26 3.26
C LEU A 377 8.00 5.83 3.20
N MET A 378 8.65 4.94 2.48
CA MET A 378 8.39 3.50 2.43
C MET A 378 9.70 2.78 2.74
N GLN A 379 10.10 2.71 4.02
CA GLN A 379 11.38 2.16 4.48
C GLN A 379 11.19 0.88 5.29
N ALA A 380 12.14 -0.03 5.17
CA ALA A 380 12.13 -1.30 5.91
C ALA A 380 13.49 -1.63 6.49
N ILE A 381 13.48 -2.34 7.60
CA ILE A 381 14.64 -3.05 8.15
C ILE A 381 14.33 -4.52 8.32
N GLU A 382 15.26 -5.35 7.87
CA GLU A 382 15.14 -6.80 7.95
C GLU A 382 16.04 -7.36 9.04
N LEU A 383 15.45 -8.18 9.93
CA LEU A 383 16.16 -8.73 11.07
C LEU A 383 16.59 -10.19 10.83
N VAL A 384 17.84 -10.47 11.19
CA VAL A 384 18.50 -11.78 11.02
C VAL A 384 19.14 -12.25 12.30
N VAL A 385 19.62 -13.48 12.31
CA VAL A 385 20.28 -14.08 13.49
C VAL A 385 21.66 -13.48 13.68
N ASP A 386 22.53 -13.49 12.67
CA ASP A 386 23.87 -12.88 12.74
C ASP A 386 24.42 -12.54 11.36
N GLU A 387 24.21 -11.32 10.89
CA GLU A 387 24.74 -10.83 9.60
C GLU A 387 26.26 -10.80 9.57
N LYS A 388 26.96 -10.57 10.73
CA LYS A 388 28.42 -10.53 10.79
C LYS A 388 29.08 -11.88 10.50
N SER A 389 28.44 -12.97 10.93
CA SER A 389 28.89 -14.33 10.61
C SER A 389 28.40 -14.82 9.26
N GLY A 390 27.56 -14.04 8.58
CA GLY A 390 26.88 -14.43 7.35
C GLY A 390 25.62 -15.28 7.57
N ASP A 391 25.19 -15.47 8.82
CA ASP A 391 23.93 -16.17 9.12
C ASP A 391 22.73 -15.23 8.94
N ARG A 392 22.23 -15.19 7.71
CA ARG A 392 21.05 -14.44 7.31
C ARG A 392 19.72 -15.12 7.63
N THR A 393 19.72 -16.12 8.51
CA THR A 393 18.47 -16.76 8.97
C THR A 393 17.51 -15.69 9.52
N PRO A 394 16.24 -15.63 9.05
CA PRO A 394 15.26 -14.68 9.57
C PRO A 394 15.07 -14.81 11.07
N ASN A 395 14.94 -13.68 11.79
CA ASN A 395 14.75 -13.66 13.23
C ASN A 395 13.39 -13.08 13.64
N PRO A 396 12.28 -13.82 13.46
CA PRO A 396 10.95 -13.35 13.83
C PRO A 396 10.76 -13.18 15.36
N GLN A 397 11.51 -13.92 16.18
CA GLN A 397 11.44 -13.82 17.64
C GLN A 397 11.98 -12.46 18.12
N LEU A 398 13.16 -12.07 17.63
CA LEU A 398 13.71 -10.74 17.91
C LEU A 398 12.78 -9.65 17.37
N THR A 399 12.26 -9.83 16.15
CA THR A 399 11.32 -8.89 15.55
C THR A 399 10.09 -8.69 16.42
N ALA A 400 9.50 -9.76 16.95
CA ALA A 400 8.35 -9.66 17.84
C ALA A 400 8.68 -8.91 19.14
N LYS A 401 9.84 -9.15 19.74
CA LYS A 401 10.28 -8.45 20.98
C LYS A 401 10.47 -6.95 20.73
N VAL A 402 11.25 -6.59 19.72
CA VAL A 402 11.49 -5.16 19.38
C VAL A 402 10.17 -4.47 19.01
N PHE A 403 9.27 -5.16 18.29
CA PHE A 403 7.96 -4.63 17.92
C PHE A 403 7.09 -4.28 19.15
N GLU A 404 7.10 -5.09 20.20
CA GLU A 404 6.42 -4.75 21.46
C GLU A 404 7.09 -3.57 22.17
N GLU A 405 8.43 -3.48 22.13
CA GLU A 405 9.16 -2.37 22.73
C GLU A 405 8.89 -1.04 22.02
N THR A 406 8.70 -1.02 20.69
CA THR A 406 8.31 0.22 19.99
C THR A 406 6.93 0.71 20.45
N LYS A 407 5.93 -0.18 20.60
CA LYS A 407 4.62 0.18 21.13
C LYS A 407 4.72 0.72 22.56
N LYS A 408 5.48 0.05 23.42
CA LYS A 408 5.68 0.49 24.82
C LYS A 408 6.26 1.89 24.92
N ARG A 409 7.03 2.34 23.92
CA ARG A 409 7.63 3.68 23.84
C ARG A 409 6.81 4.67 23.02
N GLY A 410 5.62 4.26 22.54
CA GLY A 410 4.70 5.14 21.83
C GLY A 410 4.94 5.24 20.33
N LEU A 411 5.57 4.24 19.69
CA LEU A 411 5.74 4.18 18.24
C LEU A 411 5.00 2.97 17.65
N LEU A 412 4.13 3.21 16.68
CA LEU A 412 3.45 2.18 15.89
C LEU A 412 4.13 2.04 14.53
N ILE A 413 4.59 0.83 14.21
CA ILE A 413 5.18 0.47 12.92
C ILE A 413 4.51 -0.77 12.36
N GLY A 414 4.79 -1.12 11.10
CA GLY A 414 4.30 -2.33 10.49
C GLY A 414 5.27 -3.51 10.60
N LYS A 415 4.75 -4.71 10.42
CA LYS A 415 5.50 -5.93 10.31
C LYS A 415 5.18 -6.64 9.00
N GLY A 416 6.16 -7.27 8.34
CA GLY A 416 5.99 -7.94 7.06
C GLY A 416 7.13 -8.90 6.73
N GLY A 417 7.22 -9.24 5.44
CA GLY A 417 8.12 -10.29 4.96
C GLY A 417 7.57 -11.70 5.18
N LEU A 418 8.00 -12.65 4.36
CA LEU A 418 7.52 -14.03 4.39
C LEU A 418 7.71 -14.70 5.76
N PHE A 419 8.74 -14.31 6.47
CA PHE A 419 9.12 -14.90 7.76
C PHE A 419 8.72 -14.00 8.96
N GLY A 420 8.03 -12.87 8.71
CA GLY A 420 7.64 -11.95 9.77
C GLY A 420 8.82 -11.23 10.46
N ASN A 421 9.95 -11.12 9.79
CA ASN A 421 11.20 -10.57 10.29
C ASN A 421 11.56 -9.18 9.74
N VAL A 422 10.59 -8.48 9.16
CA VAL A 422 10.79 -7.16 8.55
C VAL A 422 9.90 -6.13 9.23
N PHE A 423 10.49 -5.03 9.72
CA PHE A 423 9.72 -3.84 10.07
C PHE A 423 9.45 -3.00 8.82
N ARG A 424 8.20 -2.58 8.66
CA ARG A 424 7.75 -1.65 7.63
C ARG A 424 7.45 -0.32 8.27
N ILE A 425 8.13 0.73 7.84
CA ILE A 425 8.10 2.06 8.43
C ILE A 425 7.61 3.02 7.36
N ALA A 426 6.39 3.50 7.52
CA ALA A 426 5.70 4.28 6.48
C ALA A 426 4.70 5.27 7.11
N PRO A 427 5.18 6.39 7.69
CA PRO A 427 4.33 7.43 8.26
C PRO A 427 3.51 8.15 7.19
N ALA A 428 2.58 8.99 7.59
CA ALA A 428 1.91 9.92 6.70
C ALA A 428 2.93 10.84 5.99
N LEU A 429 2.59 11.30 4.76
CA LEU A 429 3.52 12.07 3.92
C LEU A 429 3.83 13.46 4.47
N ASN A 430 2.98 13.98 5.36
CA ASN A 430 3.17 15.25 6.04
C ASN A 430 3.94 15.15 7.36
N VAL A 431 4.63 14.01 7.59
CA VAL A 431 5.50 13.83 8.76
C VAL A 431 6.59 14.92 8.80
N GLU A 432 6.85 15.43 10.01
CA GLU A 432 7.87 16.46 10.25
C GLU A 432 9.23 15.83 10.60
N ALA A 433 10.32 16.58 10.38
CA ALA A 433 11.69 16.13 10.68
C ALA A 433 11.87 15.73 12.14
N ARG A 434 11.25 16.47 13.09
CA ARG A 434 11.30 16.16 14.53
C ARG A 434 10.62 14.82 14.87
N GLU A 435 9.56 14.46 14.14
CA GLU A 435 8.84 13.20 14.33
C GLU A 435 9.64 12.02 13.79
N VAL A 436 10.41 12.23 12.72
CA VAL A 436 11.37 11.24 12.22
C VAL A 436 12.48 11.02 13.26
N ASP A 437 13.03 12.09 13.87
CA ASP A 437 14.03 11.97 14.95
C ASP A 437 13.48 11.24 16.17
N GLU A 438 12.25 11.55 16.57
CA GLU A 438 11.55 10.88 17.67
C GLU A 438 11.41 9.37 17.39
N ALA A 439 10.93 9.00 16.18
CA ALA A 439 10.79 7.60 15.78
C ALA A 439 12.11 6.84 15.77
N LEU A 440 13.18 7.45 15.26
CA LEU A 440 14.52 6.87 15.25
C LEU A 440 15.09 6.69 16.67
N GLY A 441 14.83 7.66 17.56
CA GLY A 441 15.16 7.56 18.99
C GLY A 441 14.47 6.38 19.64
N ILE A 442 13.15 6.25 19.44
CA ILE A 442 12.36 5.12 19.99
C ILE A 442 12.83 3.78 19.42
N LEU A 443 13.12 3.71 18.12
CA LEU A 443 13.65 2.48 17.51
C LEU A 443 14.97 2.08 18.16
N ARG A 444 15.91 3.02 18.32
CA ARG A 444 17.21 2.76 18.97
C ARG A 444 17.03 2.21 20.38
N GLU A 445 16.24 2.88 21.23
CA GLU A 445 15.96 2.45 22.59
C GLU A 445 15.28 1.08 22.64
N SER A 446 14.41 0.79 21.65
CA SER A 446 13.72 -0.50 21.55
C SER A 446 14.69 -1.65 21.25
N PHE A 447 15.72 -1.42 20.43
CA PHE A 447 16.77 -2.41 20.20
C PHE A 447 17.70 -2.56 21.42
N GLU A 448 18.06 -1.46 22.08
CA GLU A 448 18.91 -1.47 23.28
C GLU A 448 18.25 -2.20 24.46
N ALA A 449 16.93 -2.19 24.54
CA ALA A 449 16.18 -2.85 25.61
C ALA A 449 16.17 -4.39 25.50
N ILE A 450 16.57 -4.94 24.36
CA ILE A 450 16.62 -6.39 24.15
C ILE A 450 18.07 -6.87 24.33
N PRO A 451 18.37 -7.68 25.35
CA PRO A 451 19.69 -8.28 25.49
C PRO A 451 20.07 -9.09 24.24
N GLY A 452 21.28 -8.87 23.71
CA GLY A 452 21.80 -9.51 22.50
C GLY A 452 22.07 -11.00 22.65
#